data_b4cdadc9868c821c4f0c9aa8c234e338
#
_entry.id   b4cdadc9868c821c4f0c9aa8c234e338
#
_cell.length_a   1.000
_cell.length_b   1.000
_cell.length_c   1.000
_cell.angle_alpha   90.00
_cell.angle_beta   90.00
_cell.angle_gamma   90.00
#
_symmetry.space_group_name_H-M   'P 1'
#
loop_
_entity.id
_entity.type
_entity.pdbx_description
1 polymer ?
#
loop_
_entity_poly.entity_id
_entity_poly.type
_entity_poly.pdbx_seq_one_letter_code
_entity_poly.pdbx_strand_id
1 'polypeptide(L)'
;KEEAHIFADQQKHVKALSSFETFKAHIEADDPKQKMIEAIVQSYGLAITSTKAKNGISAVSTLERIYDKYGQAVLDRTLRLAAATWEGENNSFSGNILMGIARIVVAYGDTVRDDVFKDHVGRVSVKAIIRAAKERRPGALGYSEAMILEYNKKSKFRLSLKTLYGGKPTPDEDEFGEE
;
A
#
# COMPACT_ATOMS: atom_id res chain seq x y z
N LYS A 1 18.24 27.98 -38.01
CA LYS A 1 18.75 28.14 -36.61
C LYS A 1 17.67 28.61 -35.63
N GLU A 2 16.70 29.42 -36.05
CA GLU A 2 15.61 29.90 -35.18
C GLU A 2 14.57 28.83 -34.90
N GLU A 3 14.23 27.98 -35.84
CA GLU A 3 13.26 26.87 -35.69
C GLU A 3 13.72 25.82 -34.68
N ALA A 4 15.02 25.54 -34.56
CA ALA A 4 15.56 24.59 -33.60
C ALA A 4 15.50 25.13 -32.17
N HIS A 5 15.60 26.45 -31.93
CA HIS A 5 15.44 27.07 -30.62
C HIS A 5 13.99 27.06 -30.12
N ILE A 6 13.02 27.32 -30.97
CA ILE A 6 11.60 27.29 -30.64
C ILE A 6 11.17 25.86 -30.27
N PHE A 7 11.66 24.84 -30.94
CA PHE A 7 11.38 23.45 -30.66
C PHE A 7 11.97 22.98 -29.32
N ALA A 8 13.20 23.39 -28.99
CA ALA A 8 13.85 23.09 -27.72
C ALA A 8 13.15 23.78 -26.53
N ASP A 9 12.69 25.03 -26.70
CA ASP A 9 11.95 25.75 -25.64
C ASP A 9 10.55 25.16 -25.44
N GLN A 10 9.85 24.68 -26.45
CA GLN A 10 8.58 23.98 -26.33
C GLN A 10 8.73 22.65 -25.59
N GLN A 11 9.80 21.91 -25.78
CA GLN A 11 10.08 20.66 -25.04
C GLN A 11 10.40 20.89 -23.57
N LYS A 12 11.02 22.00 -23.20
CA LYS A 12 11.32 22.39 -21.81
C LYS A 12 10.06 22.73 -21.00
N HIS A 13 8.97 23.09 -21.67
CA HIS A 13 7.70 23.46 -21.05
C HIS A 13 6.66 22.34 -21.00
N VAL A 14 6.95 21.17 -21.60
CA VAL A 14 6.06 20.01 -21.53
C VAL A 14 6.17 19.38 -20.15
N LYS A 15 5.15 19.62 -19.33
CA LYS A 15 5.02 18.98 -18.01
C LYS A 15 4.80 17.48 -18.19
N ALA A 16 5.61 16.65 -17.52
CA ALA A 16 5.38 15.23 -17.47
C ALA A 16 4.00 14.91 -16.85
N LEU A 17 3.28 13.94 -17.43
CA LEU A 17 2.01 13.48 -16.89
C LEU A 17 2.20 12.89 -15.49
N SER A 18 1.29 13.21 -14.58
CA SER A 18 1.24 12.56 -13.28
C SER A 18 0.82 11.09 -13.41
N SER A 19 1.09 10.29 -12.37
CA SER A 19 0.64 8.91 -12.33
C SER A 19 -0.88 8.79 -12.48
N PHE A 20 -1.62 9.74 -11.93
CA PHE A 20 -3.08 9.81 -12.07
C PHE A 20 -3.51 10.08 -13.52
N GLU A 21 -2.90 11.07 -14.18
CA GLU A 21 -3.20 11.40 -15.57
C GLU A 21 -2.86 10.25 -16.52
N THR A 22 -1.72 9.60 -16.29
CA THR A 22 -1.31 8.41 -17.05
C THR A 22 -2.30 7.27 -16.85
N PHE A 23 -2.73 7.02 -15.61
CA PHE A 23 -3.73 6.00 -15.30
C PHE A 23 -5.06 6.29 -16.00
N LYS A 24 -5.54 7.54 -15.97
CA LYS A 24 -6.76 7.95 -16.66
C LYS A 24 -6.68 7.77 -18.17
N ALA A 25 -5.53 8.08 -18.77
CA ALA A 25 -5.31 7.83 -20.20
C ALA A 25 -5.42 6.33 -20.55
N HIS A 26 -4.90 5.45 -19.71
CA HIS A 26 -5.06 4.00 -19.88
C HIS A 26 -6.52 3.54 -19.75
N ILE A 27 -7.28 4.12 -18.82
CA ILE A 27 -8.72 3.85 -18.72
C ILE A 27 -9.45 4.27 -20.00
N GLU A 28 -9.17 5.46 -20.53
CA GLU A 28 -9.76 5.95 -21.80
C GLU A 28 -9.36 5.09 -22.99
N ALA A 29 -8.18 4.49 -22.96
CA ALA A 29 -7.69 3.55 -23.98
C ALA A 29 -8.22 2.12 -23.80
N ASP A 30 -9.11 1.88 -22.84
CA ASP A 30 -9.69 0.57 -22.54
C ASP A 30 -8.65 -0.50 -22.10
N ASP A 31 -7.56 -0.10 -21.47
CA ASP A 31 -6.53 -1.02 -20.99
C ASP A 31 -7.07 -1.93 -19.87
N PRO A 32 -7.03 -3.26 -20.04
CA PRO A 32 -7.66 -4.21 -19.11
C PRO A 32 -7.12 -4.13 -17.69
N LYS A 33 -5.82 -3.89 -17.51
CA LYS A 33 -5.16 -3.77 -16.21
C LYS A 33 -5.74 -2.61 -15.41
N GLN A 34 -5.73 -1.41 -15.96
CA GLN A 34 -6.21 -0.21 -15.27
C GLN A 34 -7.71 -0.28 -15.01
N LYS A 35 -8.48 -0.83 -15.94
CA LYS A 35 -9.91 -1.08 -15.74
C LYS A 35 -10.18 -2.04 -14.59
N MET A 36 -9.38 -3.11 -14.47
CA MET A 36 -9.50 -4.06 -13.37
C MET A 36 -9.17 -3.39 -12.03
N ILE A 37 -8.09 -2.63 -11.96
CA ILE A 37 -7.71 -1.88 -10.76
C ILE A 37 -8.82 -0.93 -10.35
N GLU A 38 -9.36 -0.15 -11.27
CA GLU A 38 -10.48 0.77 -11.01
C GLU A 38 -11.72 0.04 -10.51
N ALA A 39 -12.07 -1.09 -11.12
CA ALA A 39 -13.21 -1.92 -10.69
C ALA A 39 -13.04 -2.44 -9.25
N ILE A 40 -11.86 -2.90 -8.88
CA ILE A 40 -11.56 -3.36 -7.52
C ILE A 40 -11.70 -2.19 -6.53
N VAL A 41 -11.13 -1.03 -6.84
CA VAL A 41 -11.23 0.18 -6.01
C VAL A 41 -12.69 0.56 -5.79
N GLN A 42 -13.46 0.64 -6.86
CA GLN A 42 -14.88 1.01 -6.81
C GLN A 42 -15.74 0.00 -6.05
N SER A 43 -15.38 -1.28 -6.07
CA SER A 43 -16.12 -2.34 -5.36
C SER A 43 -16.13 -2.13 -3.83
N TYR A 44 -15.19 -1.36 -3.29
CA TYR A 44 -15.13 -0.98 -1.87
C TYR A 44 -15.66 0.43 -1.59
N GLY A 45 -16.37 1.04 -2.53
CA GLY A 45 -16.89 2.41 -2.38
C GLY A 45 -15.80 3.48 -2.44
N LEU A 46 -14.66 3.15 -3.01
CA LEU A 46 -13.51 4.04 -3.14
C LEU A 46 -13.41 4.57 -4.57
N ALA A 47 -12.65 5.65 -4.75
CA ALA A 47 -12.35 6.22 -6.06
C ALA A 47 -10.86 6.53 -6.18
N ILE A 48 -10.34 6.43 -7.40
CA ILE A 48 -8.99 6.89 -7.71
C ILE A 48 -9.04 8.41 -7.94
N THR A 49 -8.22 9.14 -7.20
CA THR A 49 -8.23 10.61 -7.16
C THR A 49 -6.85 11.19 -7.43
N SER A 50 -6.80 12.41 -7.94
CA SER A 50 -5.53 13.12 -8.18
C SER A 50 -4.91 13.66 -6.89
N THR A 51 -5.73 13.92 -5.89
CA THR A 51 -5.32 14.47 -4.60
C THR A 51 -5.98 13.69 -3.46
N LYS A 52 -5.52 13.95 -2.25
CA LYS A 52 -6.11 13.32 -1.05
C LYS A 52 -7.57 13.72 -0.91
N ALA A 53 -8.44 12.75 -0.81
CA ALA A 53 -9.87 12.92 -0.59
C ALA A 53 -10.39 11.79 0.29
N LYS A 54 -11.51 12.04 0.98
CA LYS A 54 -12.20 10.99 1.73
C LYS A 54 -12.64 9.89 0.77
N ASN A 55 -12.37 8.65 1.12
CA ASN A 55 -12.63 7.48 0.27
C ASN A 55 -11.93 7.56 -1.10
N GLY A 56 -10.89 8.39 -1.22
CA GLY A 56 -10.07 8.51 -2.42
C GLY A 56 -8.69 7.89 -2.26
N ILE A 57 -8.20 7.28 -3.33
CA ILE A 57 -6.84 6.76 -3.41
C ILE A 57 -6.07 7.57 -4.44
N SER A 58 -5.07 8.30 -3.99
CA SER A 58 -4.17 9.05 -4.87
C SER A 58 -2.84 8.33 -5.12
N ALA A 59 -2.57 7.25 -4.39
CA ALA A 59 -1.37 6.42 -4.52
C ALA A 59 -1.48 5.45 -5.71
N VAL A 60 -1.72 5.97 -6.90
CA VAL A 60 -2.00 5.20 -8.12
C VAL A 60 -0.86 4.26 -8.48
N SER A 61 0.39 4.75 -8.43
CA SER A 61 1.57 3.93 -8.72
C SER A 61 1.73 2.75 -7.76
N THR A 62 1.27 2.90 -6.51
CA THR A 62 1.26 1.80 -5.53
C THR A 62 0.24 0.74 -5.90
N LEU A 63 -0.97 1.13 -6.32
CA LEU A 63 -1.99 0.19 -6.80
C LEU A 63 -1.48 -0.63 -7.98
N GLU A 64 -0.88 0.02 -8.96
CA GLU A 64 -0.31 -0.64 -10.13
C GLU A 64 0.85 -1.57 -9.74
N ARG A 65 1.71 -1.15 -8.83
CA ARG A 65 2.83 -1.97 -8.34
C ARG A 65 2.36 -3.22 -7.61
N ILE A 66 1.34 -3.12 -6.76
CA ILE A 66 0.76 -4.28 -6.08
C ILE A 66 0.15 -5.24 -7.09
N TYR A 67 -0.59 -4.72 -8.05
CA TYR A 67 -1.19 -5.52 -9.11
C TYR A 67 -0.14 -6.25 -9.94
N ASP A 68 0.89 -5.53 -10.40
CA ASP A 68 1.95 -6.10 -11.25
C ASP A 68 2.80 -7.13 -10.50
N LYS A 69 3.12 -6.86 -9.24
CA LYS A 69 4.04 -7.69 -8.47
C LYS A 69 3.35 -8.89 -7.82
N TYR A 70 2.13 -8.72 -7.35
CA TYR A 70 1.45 -9.71 -6.51
C TYR A 70 0.11 -10.21 -7.08
N GLY A 71 -0.44 -9.51 -8.07
CA GLY A 71 -1.67 -9.91 -8.74
C GLY A 71 -2.95 -9.31 -8.17
N GLN A 72 -4.03 -9.61 -8.86
CA GLN A 72 -5.36 -9.08 -8.58
C GLN A 72 -5.88 -9.45 -7.19
N ALA A 73 -5.73 -10.71 -6.78
CA ALA A 73 -6.25 -11.20 -5.50
C ALA A 73 -5.60 -10.51 -4.30
N VAL A 74 -4.30 -10.23 -4.37
CA VAL A 74 -3.57 -9.50 -3.32
C VAL A 74 -4.03 -8.05 -3.27
N LEU A 75 -4.20 -7.39 -4.41
CA LEU A 75 -4.71 -6.01 -4.46
C LEU A 75 -6.13 -5.95 -3.85
N ASP A 76 -7.00 -6.85 -4.23
CA ASP A 76 -8.37 -6.92 -3.70
C ASP A 76 -8.38 -7.06 -2.17
N ARG A 77 -7.64 -8.03 -1.63
CA ARG A 77 -7.57 -8.26 -0.19
C ARG A 77 -6.93 -7.08 0.55
N THR A 78 -5.90 -6.46 -0.03
CA THR A 78 -5.24 -5.27 0.52
C THR A 78 -6.23 -4.11 0.69
N LEU A 79 -7.02 -3.81 -0.32
CA LEU A 79 -8.03 -2.75 -0.27
C LEU A 79 -9.16 -3.10 0.69
N ARG A 80 -9.61 -4.34 0.72
CA ARG A 80 -10.61 -4.81 1.67
C ARG A 80 -10.16 -4.62 3.12
N LEU A 81 -8.92 -5.01 3.44
CA LEU A 81 -8.36 -4.85 4.78
C LEU A 81 -8.20 -3.38 5.16
N ALA A 82 -7.64 -2.55 4.28
CA ALA A 82 -7.45 -1.12 4.55
C ALA A 82 -8.80 -0.41 4.78
N ALA A 83 -9.78 -0.67 3.94
CA ALA A 83 -11.11 -0.09 4.05
C ALA A 83 -11.83 -0.52 5.34
N ALA A 84 -11.78 -1.80 5.67
CA ALA A 84 -12.44 -2.33 6.85
C ALA A 84 -11.76 -1.93 8.17
N THR A 85 -10.44 -1.79 8.19
CA THR A 85 -9.67 -1.56 9.42
C THR A 85 -9.84 -0.14 9.93
N TRP A 86 -9.78 0.87 9.06
CA TRP A 86 -9.80 2.28 9.47
C TRP A 86 -10.97 3.11 8.91
N GLU A 87 -11.84 2.52 8.15
CA GLU A 87 -13.11 3.13 7.69
C GLU A 87 -12.96 4.54 7.09
N GLY A 88 -11.90 4.76 6.31
CA GLY A 88 -11.64 6.05 5.64
C GLY A 88 -10.89 7.08 6.47
N GLU A 89 -10.31 6.70 7.60
CA GLU A 89 -9.40 7.57 8.36
C GLU A 89 -8.31 8.16 7.46
N ASN A 90 -7.85 9.37 7.75
CA ASN A 90 -6.80 10.03 6.99
C ASN A 90 -5.55 9.16 6.84
N ASN A 91 -5.04 9.09 5.61
CA ASN A 91 -3.87 8.32 5.20
C ASN A 91 -4.04 6.78 5.25
N SER A 92 -5.25 6.25 5.50
CA SER A 92 -5.50 4.80 5.49
C SER A 92 -5.23 4.14 4.12
N PHE A 93 -5.28 4.93 3.05
CA PHE A 93 -4.98 4.49 1.69
C PHE A 93 -3.67 5.08 1.14
N SER A 94 -2.76 5.50 2.00
CA SER A 94 -1.43 5.95 1.57
C SER A 94 -0.60 4.80 0.98
N GLY A 95 0.36 5.13 0.13
CA GLY A 95 1.17 4.12 -0.56
C GLY A 95 1.86 3.14 0.39
N ASN A 96 2.44 3.63 1.47
CA ASN A 96 3.12 2.77 2.44
C ASN A 96 2.16 1.90 3.26
N ILE A 97 0.98 2.39 3.61
CA ILE A 97 -0.04 1.58 4.27
C ILE A 97 -0.49 0.44 3.33
N LEU A 98 -0.85 0.76 2.10
CA LEU A 98 -1.29 -0.24 1.13
C LEU A 98 -0.19 -1.27 0.82
N MET A 99 1.03 -0.82 0.55
CA MET A 99 2.14 -1.74 0.29
C MET A 99 2.49 -2.57 1.52
N GLY A 100 2.43 -2.00 2.71
CA GLY A 100 2.64 -2.72 3.96
C GLY A 100 1.63 -3.84 4.17
N ILE A 101 0.34 -3.58 3.92
CA ILE A 101 -0.71 -4.61 3.97
C ILE A 101 -0.50 -5.67 2.89
N ALA A 102 -0.17 -5.26 1.67
CA ALA A 102 0.09 -6.21 0.58
C ALA A 102 1.22 -7.17 0.92
N ARG A 103 2.30 -6.69 1.53
CA ARG A 103 3.41 -7.55 1.98
C ARG A 103 2.96 -8.53 3.06
N ILE A 104 2.10 -8.13 3.98
CA ILE A 104 1.52 -9.02 5.00
C ILE A 104 0.68 -10.11 4.32
N VAL A 105 -0.19 -9.73 3.40
CA VAL A 105 -1.05 -10.67 2.66
C VAL A 105 -0.20 -11.71 1.92
N VAL A 106 0.86 -11.28 1.24
CA VAL A 106 1.77 -12.19 0.52
C VAL A 106 2.54 -13.10 1.46
N ALA A 107 3.09 -12.54 2.55
CA ALA A 107 3.93 -13.30 3.46
C ALA A 107 3.15 -14.34 4.28
N TYR A 108 1.98 -13.98 4.77
CA TYR A 108 1.21 -14.82 5.70
C TYR A 108 0.05 -15.57 5.06
N GLY A 109 -0.46 -15.10 3.90
CA GLY A 109 -1.58 -15.73 3.22
C GLY A 109 -2.79 -15.91 4.14
N ASP A 110 -3.32 -17.13 4.22
CA ASP A 110 -4.48 -17.46 5.05
C ASP A 110 -4.17 -17.54 6.56
N THR A 111 -2.88 -17.52 6.94
CA THR A 111 -2.47 -17.49 8.34
C THR A 111 -2.85 -16.18 9.02
N VAL A 112 -2.79 -15.05 8.29
CA VAL A 112 -3.34 -13.79 8.78
C VAL A 112 -4.86 -13.80 8.64
N ARG A 113 -5.55 -13.52 9.74
CA ARG A 113 -7.01 -13.48 9.77
C ARG A 113 -7.52 -12.06 9.62
N ASP A 114 -8.41 -11.87 8.67
CA ASP A 114 -8.95 -10.54 8.35
C ASP A 114 -9.74 -9.93 9.52
N ASP A 115 -10.51 -10.76 10.23
CA ASP A 115 -11.27 -10.33 11.41
C ASP A 115 -10.35 -9.88 12.56
N VAL A 116 -9.27 -10.61 12.81
CA VAL A 116 -8.26 -10.26 13.83
C VAL A 116 -7.48 -9.01 13.42
N PHE A 117 -7.09 -8.91 12.15
CA PHE A 117 -6.40 -7.74 11.62
C PHE A 117 -7.23 -6.47 11.83
N LYS A 118 -8.49 -6.50 11.38
CA LYS A 118 -9.43 -5.38 11.57
C LYS A 118 -9.56 -4.99 13.03
N ASP A 119 -9.78 -5.97 13.91
CA ASP A 119 -10.02 -5.72 15.33
C ASP A 119 -8.78 -5.22 16.07
N HIS A 120 -7.62 -5.84 15.87
CA HIS A 120 -6.40 -5.52 16.60
C HIS A 120 -5.65 -4.32 16.01
N VAL A 121 -5.41 -4.29 14.71
CA VAL A 121 -4.72 -3.18 14.07
C VAL A 121 -5.61 -1.93 14.06
N GLY A 122 -6.91 -2.10 13.91
CA GLY A 122 -7.89 -1.02 13.96
C GLY A 122 -8.08 -0.36 15.33
N ARG A 123 -7.52 -0.92 16.40
CA ARG A 123 -7.51 -0.29 17.74
C ARG A 123 -6.64 0.95 17.82
N VAL A 124 -5.67 1.07 16.94
CA VAL A 124 -4.78 2.22 16.83
C VAL A 124 -5.05 3.00 15.56
N SER A 125 -4.84 4.31 15.63
CA SER A 125 -5.02 5.17 14.47
C SER A 125 -3.97 4.91 13.39
N VAL A 126 -4.28 5.27 12.15
CA VAL A 126 -3.31 5.26 11.05
C VAL A 126 -2.08 6.08 11.43
N LYS A 127 -2.25 7.23 12.08
CA LYS A 127 -1.16 8.10 12.55
C LYS A 127 -0.23 7.37 13.53
N ALA A 128 -0.78 6.55 14.43
CA ALA A 128 0.01 5.74 15.36
C ALA A 128 0.81 4.65 14.63
N ILE A 129 0.23 4.00 13.64
CA ILE A 129 0.95 3.03 12.77
C ILE A 129 2.09 3.73 12.02
N ILE A 130 1.83 4.89 11.42
CA ILE A 130 2.85 5.66 10.69
C ILE A 130 4.03 6.00 11.61
N ARG A 131 3.76 6.45 12.82
CA ARG A 131 4.81 6.77 13.80
C ARG A 131 5.62 5.53 14.16
N ALA A 132 4.97 4.46 14.56
CA ALA A 132 5.63 3.21 14.90
C ALA A 132 6.47 2.64 13.74
N ALA A 133 5.97 2.73 12.52
CA ALA A 133 6.67 2.28 11.32
C ALA A 133 7.98 3.04 11.10
N LYS A 134 7.95 4.36 11.24
CA LYS A 134 9.13 5.21 11.07
C LYS A 134 10.23 4.96 12.11
N GLU A 135 9.84 4.59 13.31
CA GLU A 135 10.77 4.23 14.39
C GLU A 135 11.43 2.87 14.14
N ARG A 136 10.79 1.99 13.39
CA ARG A 136 11.33 0.65 13.09
C ARG A 136 12.28 0.65 11.90
N ARG A 137 11.80 1.00 10.73
CA ARG A 137 12.62 1.06 9.51
C ARG A 137 11.92 1.82 8.39
N PRO A 138 12.67 2.35 7.40
CA PRO A 138 12.08 3.10 6.30
C PRO A 138 11.25 2.20 5.37
N GLY A 139 10.28 2.83 4.70
CA GLY A 139 9.47 2.21 3.66
C GLY A 139 8.38 1.28 4.16
N ALA A 140 7.78 0.55 3.23
CA ALA A 140 6.62 -0.29 3.48
C ALA A 140 6.87 -1.41 4.50
N LEU A 141 8.09 -1.89 4.60
CA LEU A 141 8.44 -2.98 5.52
C LEU A 141 8.28 -2.57 6.99
N GLY A 142 8.66 -1.33 7.34
CA GLY A 142 8.41 -0.78 8.66
C GLY A 142 6.92 -0.72 9.01
N TYR A 143 6.08 -0.40 8.02
CA TYR A 143 4.62 -0.42 8.16
C TYR A 143 4.08 -1.83 8.37
N SER A 144 4.58 -2.82 7.62
CA SER A 144 4.22 -4.22 7.81
C SER A 144 4.55 -4.71 9.21
N GLU A 145 5.74 -4.43 9.71
CA GLU A 145 6.15 -4.80 11.07
C GLU A 145 5.30 -4.14 12.15
N ALA A 146 5.05 -2.83 12.02
CA ALA A 146 4.21 -2.10 12.97
C ALA A 146 2.79 -2.69 13.04
N MET A 147 2.20 -3.04 11.91
CA MET A 147 0.88 -3.65 11.85
C MET A 147 0.87 -5.07 12.45
N ILE A 148 1.90 -5.88 12.19
CA ILE A 148 2.01 -7.24 12.77
C ILE A 148 2.17 -7.16 14.28
N LEU A 149 2.94 -6.21 14.80
CA LEU A 149 3.06 -6.03 16.26
C LEU A 149 1.72 -5.68 16.91
N GLU A 150 0.92 -4.81 16.29
CA GLU A 150 -0.43 -4.52 16.79
C GLU A 150 -1.36 -5.73 16.64
N TYR A 151 -1.30 -6.46 15.53
CA TYR A 151 -2.04 -7.70 15.34
C TYR A 151 -1.76 -8.70 16.45
N ASN A 152 -0.51 -8.82 16.89
CA ASN A 152 -0.06 -9.78 17.89
C ASN A 152 -0.43 -9.40 19.33
N LYS A 153 -0.71 -8.13 19.61
CA LYS A 153 -1.05 -7.69 20.97
C LYS A 153 -2.32 -8.38 21.48
N LYS A 154 -2.20 -9.11 22.59
CA LYS A 154 -3.31 -9.84 23.21
C LYS A 154 -4.05 -10.78 22.23
N SER A 155 -3.35 -11.29 21.23
CA SER A 155 -3.90 -12.20 20.23
C SER A 155 -3.56 -13.65 20.56
N LYS A 156 -4.54 -14.53 20.32
CA LYS A 156 -4.34 -15.99 20.30
C LYS A 156 -3.76 -16.47 18.96
N PHE A 157 -3.81 -15.63 17.94
CA PHE A 157 -3.42 -15.93 16.55
C PHE A 157 -2.15 -15.18 16.14
N ARG A 158 -1.15 -15.19 17.02
CA ARG A 158 0.10 -14.45 16.81
C ARG A 158 0.84 -14.92 15.56
N LEU A 159 1.41 -13.96 14.85
CA LEU A 159 2.20 -14.16 13.64
C LEU A 159 3.68 -13.91 13.94
N SER A 160 4.56 -14.74 13.40
CA SER A 160 6.01 -14.53 13.52
C SER A 160 6.48 -13.44 12.57
N LEU A 161 7.24 -12.46 13.05
CA LEU A 161 7.86 -11.43 12.21
C LEU A 161 8.85 -12.03 11.19
N LYS A 162 9.49 -13.16 11.51
CA LYS A 162 10.41 -13.85 10.60
C LYS A 162 9.77 -14.20 9.26
N THR A 163 8.47 -14.44 9.23
CA THR A 163 7.74 -14.76 8.01
C THR A 163 7.77 -13.61 6.99
N LEU A 164 7.82 -12.34 7.42
CA LEU A 164 8.02 -11.20 6.53
C LEU A 164 9.34 -11.26 5.74
N TYR A 165 10.33 -11.96 6.27
CA TYR A 165 11.67 -12.10 5.72
C TYR A 165 11.95 -13.50 5.14
N GLY A 166 10.87 -14.23 4.77
CA GLY A 166 10.99 -15.58 4.25
C GLY A 166 11.57 -16.58 5.26
N GLY A 167 11.27 -16.40 6.55
CA GLY A 167 11.77 -17.24 7.65
C GLY A 167 13.17 -16.89 8.14
N LYS A 168 13.82 -15.88 7.57
CA LYS A 168 15.11 -15.38 8.07
C LYS A 168 14.93 -14.53 9.33
N PRO A 169 15.92 -14.46 10.23
CA PRO A 169 15.88 -13.56 11.37
C PRO A 169 15.63 -12.12 10.94
N THR A 170 14.90 -11.37 11.75
CA THR A 170 14.83 -9.92 11.54
C THR A 170 16.16 -9.29 11.94
N PRO A 171 16.56 -8.16 11.33
CA PRO A 171 17.81 -7.49 11.71
C PRO A 171 17.93 -7.14 13.20
N ASP A 172 16.79 -6.99 13.88
CA ASP A 172 16.75 -6.68 15.33
C ASP A 172 16.96 -7.94 16.20
N GLU A 173 16.74 -9.15 15.65
CA GLU A 173 16.97 -10.41 16.36
C GLU A 173 18.44 -10.87 16.32
N ASP A 174 19.19 -10.40 15.31
CA ASP A 174 20.62 -10.71 15.19
C ASP A 174 21.46 -9.96 16.25
N GLU A 175 20.97 -8.83 16.79
CA GLU A 175 21.65 -8.09 17.87
C GLU A 175 21.50 -8.74 19.26
N PHE A 176 20.52 -9.62 19.45
CA PHE A 176 20.20 -10.25 20.73
C PHE A 176 20.40 -11.77 20.75
N GLY A 177 20.88 -12.36 19.65
CA GLY A 177 20.98 -13.81 19.44
C GLY A 177 22.32 -14.44 19.81
N GLU A 178 23.28 -13.70 20.36
CA GLU A 178 24.56 -14.22 20.83
C GLU A 178 24.75 -13.96 22.33
N GLU A 179 24.04 -14.71 23.17
CA GLU A 179 24.41 -15.00 24.55
C GLU A 179 24.19 -16.48 24.87
#